data_4f8cfd51f603de483b6e31459a4ae31a
#
_entry.id   4f8cfd51f603de483b6e31459a4ae31a
#
_cell.length_a   1.000
_cell.length_b   1.000
_cell.length_c   1.000
_cell.angle_alpha   90.00
_cell.angle_beta   90.00
_cell.angle_gamma   90.00
#
_symmetry.space_group_name_H-M   'P 1'
#
loop_
_entity.id
_entity.type
_entity.pdbx_description
1 polymer ?
#
loop_
_entity_poly.entity_id
_entity_poly.type
_entity_poly.pdbx_seq_one_letter_code
_entity_poly.pdbx_strand_id
1 'polypeptide(L)'
;MSVNFTHLHVHTQYSLLDGAAKISDLVAYAKEIGMKSLAITDHGVMYGVVDFYQEAMKQGIKPVIGCEVYLTNGSRFEKTNRDGMYHLILLAENDEGYHNLMKLVSLGHLEGFYYKPRIDKDILRQYSKGCLLYTSDAADDL
;
A
#
# COMPACT_ATOMS: atom_id res chain seq x y z
N MET A 1 19.69 12.25 16.80
CA MET A 1 18.43 12.19 17.57
C MET A 1 17.58 11.08 16.97
N SER A 2 16.92 10.23 17.75
CA SER A 2 16.00 9.25 17.21
C SER A 2 14.62 9.92 17.04
N VAL A 3 14.08 9.87 15.83
CA VAL A 3 12.70 10.34 15.57
C VAL A 3 11.75 9.21 15.91
N ASN A 4 10.84 9.46 16.84
CA ASN A 4 9.83 8.47 17.25
C ASN A 4 8.56 8.59 16.38
N PHE A 5 8.75 8.49 15.05
CA PHE A 5 7.72 8.63 14.05
C PHE A 5 7.98 7.66 12.89
N THR A 6 6.91 7.11 12.30
CA THR A 6 6.96 6.24 11.12
C THR A 6 5.97 6.75 10.09
N HIS A 7 6.43 7.03 8.88
CA HIS A 7 5.55 7.29 7.76
C HIS A 7 4.89 5.99 7.31
N LEU A 8 3.56 5.94 7.36
CA LEU A 8 2.75 4.76 7.00
C LEU A 8 2.06 4.89 5.64
N HIS A 9 2.16 6.06 4.99
CA HIS A 9 1.64 6.32 3.65
C HIS A 9 2.76 6.91 2.79
N VAL A 10 3.37 6.08 1.96
CA VAL A 10 4.57 6.43 1.20
C VAL A 10 4.50 5.83 -0.20
N HIS A 11 4.64 6.68 -1.21
CA HIS A 11 4.71 6.29 -2.62
C HIS A 11 6.16 6.31 -3.10
N THR A 12 6.54 5.27 -3.83
CA THR A 12 7.87 5.15 -4.44
C THR A 12 7.82 5.42 -5.95
N GLN A 13 8.95 5.27 -6.61
CA GLN A 13 9.07 5.34 -8.07
C GLN A 13 8.12 4.40 -8.84
N TYR A 14 7.53 3.41 -8.17
CA TYR A 14 6.57 2.49 -8.76
C TYR A 14 5.13 3.04 -8.78
N SER A 15 4.86 4.14 -8.09
CA SER A 15 3.64 4.95 -8.23
C SER A 15 3.83 5.94 -9.36
N LEU A 16 3.70 5.49 -10.61
CA LEU A 16 4.20 6.11 -11.84
C LEU A 16 3.78 7.56 -12.10
N LEU A 17 2.67 8.02 -11.53
CA LEU A 17 2.14 9.37 -11.78
C LEU A 17 2.54 10.40 -10.72
N ASP A 18 2.83 9.97 -9.50
CA ASP A 18 3.07 10.87 -8.36
C ASP A 18 4.25 10.47 -7.47
N GLY A 19 4.81 9.28 -7.67
CA GLY A 19 5.97 8.78 -6.93
C GLY A 19 7.27 9.02 -7.69
N ALA A 20 8.19 9.82 -7.12
CA ALA A 20 9.51 10.07 -7.69
C ALA A 20 10.65 9.52 -6.81
N ALA A 21 10.34 9.09 -5.60
CA ALA A 21 11.34 8.65 -4.63
C ALA A 21 11.89 7.27 -5.00
N LYS A 22 13.18 7.19 -5.28
CA LYS A 22 13.86 5.90 -5.41
C LYS A 22 13.93 5.21 -4.05
N ILE A 23 13.69 3.91 -4.03
CA ILE A 23 13.66 3.11 -2.79
C ILE A 23 14.96 3.27 -1.99
N SER A 24 16.12 3.19 -2.64
CA SER A 24 17.42 3.35 -1.98
C SER A 24 17.58 4.70 -1.30
N ASP A 25 17.20 5.77 -1.99
CA ASP A 25 17.33 7.13 -1.48
C ASP A 25 16.35 7.41 -0.36
N LEU A 26 15.13 6.88 -0.49
CA LEU A 26 14.07 6.98 0.52
C LEU A 26 14.48 6.31 1.84
N VAL A 27 15.00 5.08 1.77
CA VAL A 27 15.46 4.33 2.95
C VAL A 27 16.69 4.99 3.58
N ALA A 28 17.64 5.45 2.75
CA ALA A 28 18.82 6.17 3.22
C ALA A 28 18.43 7.46 3.95
N TYR A 29 17.51 8.24 3.41
CA TYR A 29 17.02 9.47 4.04
C TYR A 29 16.29 9.20 5.35
N ALA A 30 15.42 8.18 5.39
CA ALA A 30 14.75 7.78 6.63
C ALA A 30 15.74 7.45 7.75
N LYS A 31 16.83 6.74 7.40
CA LYS A 31 17.92 6.45 8.34
C LYS A 31 18.66 7.71 8.78
N GLU A 32 18.99 8.60 7.84
CA GLU A 32 19.70 9.85 8.12
C GLU A 32 18.95 10.73 9.12
N ILE A 33 17.63 10.87 8.97
CA ILE A 33 16.80 11.64 9.90
C ILE A 33 16.46 10.89 11.21
N GLY A 34 16.96 9.67 11.39
CA GLY A 34 16.85 8.89 12.62
C GLY A 34 15.55 8.11 12.78
N MET A 35 14.81 7.86 11.69
CA MET A 35 13.65 6.96 11.71
C MET A 35 14.09 5.51 11.93
N LYS A 36 13.27 4.75 12.63
CA LYS A 36 13.51 3.32 12.90
C LYS A 36 12.73 2.39 11.98
N SER A 37 11.69 2.90 11.36
CA SER A 37 10.78 2.17 10.48
C SER A 37 10.23 3.06 9.39
N LEU A 38 9.83 2.45 8.28
CA LEU A 38 9.25 3.12 7.12
C LEU A 38 8.30 2.17 6.42
N ALA A 39 7.20 2.68 5.86
CA ALA A 39 6.29 1.90 5.04
C ALA A 39 6.53 2.11 3.55
N ILE A 40 6.06 1.14 2.75
CA ILE A 40 5.80 1.28 1.31
C ILE A 40 4.32 1.03 1.06
N THR A 41 3.65 1.95 0.37
CA THR A 41 2.21 1.89 0.09
C THR A 41 1.91 2.46 -1.30
N ASP A 42 2.53 1.91 -2.33
CA ASP A 42 2.32 2.36 -3.71
C ASP A 42 0.88 2.18 -4.18
N HIS A 43 0.46 2.98 -5.15
CA HIS A 43 -0.88 2.99 -5.73
C HIS A 43 -1.21 1.70 -6.48
N GLY A 44 -2.03 0.84 -5.87
CA GLY A 44 -2.60 -0.34 -6.50
C GLY A 44 -1.59 -1.41 -6.92
N VAL A 45 -0.33 -1.31 -6.53
CA VAL A 45 0.76 -2.22 -6.91
C VAL A 45 1.66 -2.55 -5.72
N MET A 46 2.34 -3.69 -5.83
CA MET A 46 3.35 -4.14 -4.85
C MET A 46 4.70 -4.42 -5.52
N TYR A 47 5.00 -3.78 -6.65
CA TYR A 47 6.19 -4.05 -7.47
C TYR A 47 7.51 -3.80 -6.74
N GLY A 48 7.54 -2.76 -5.90
CA GLY A 48 8.74 -2.36 -5.17
C GLY A 48 8.93 -3.03 -3.81
N VAL A 49 8.02 -3.90 -3.38
CA VAL A 49 7.99 -4.44 -2.01
C VAL A 49 9.23 -5.25 -1.68
N VAL A 50 9.71 -6.10 -2.60
CA VAL A 50 10.88 -6.94 -2.36
C VAL A 50 12.15 -6.09 -2.29
N ASP A 51 12.33 -5.17 -3.23
CA ASP A 51 13.48 -4.25 -3.25
C ASP A 51 13.51 -3.36 -2.00
N PHE A 52 12.33 -2.85 -1.61
CA PHE A 52 12.18 -2.05 -0.39
C PHE A 52 12.53 -2.86 0.87
N TYR A 53 12.01 -4.07 1.00
CA TYR A 53 12.31 -4.94 2.13
C TYR A 53 13.80 -5.21 2.26
N GLN A 54 14.46 -5.60 1.17
CA GLN A 54 15.89 -5.89 1.15
C GLN A 54 16.73 -4.66 1.50
N GLU A 55 16.41 -3.51 0.93
CA GLU A 55 17.15 -2.28 1.20
C GLU A 55 16.94 -1.78 2.63
N ALA A 56 15.71 -1.85 3.16
CA ALA A 56 15.40 -1.47 4.53
C ALA A 56 16.16 -2.37 5.54
N MET A 57 16.13 -3.69 5.33
CA MET A 57 16.88 -4.63 6.18
C MET A 57 18.37 -4.39 6.14
N LYS A 58 18.95 -4.16 4.97
CA LYS A 58 20.37 -3.84 4.80
C LYS A 58 20.77 -2.57 5.55
N GLN A 59 19.92 -1.56 5.58
CA GLN A 59 20.19 -0.29 6.26
C GLN A 59 19.77 -0.25 7.73
N GLY A 60 19.13 -1.30 8.25
CA GLY A 60 18.68 -1.39 9.65
C GLY A 60 17.40 -0.60 9.94
N ILE A 61 16.58 -0.36 8.91
CA ILE A 61 15.24 0.22 9.01
C ILE A 61 14.22 -0.92 9.03
N LYS A 62 13.25 -0.90 9.95
CA LYS A 62 12.15 -1.87 9.98
C LYS A 62 11.19 -1.59 8.82
N PRO A 63 11.05 -2.49 7.83
CA PRO A 63 10.09 -2.32 6.74
C PRO A 63 8.66 -2.59 7.21
N VAL A 64 7.73 -1.74 6.79
CA VAL A 64 6.28 -1.98 6.90
C VAL A 64 5.74 -2.11 5.48
N ILE A 65 5.19 -3.27 5.15
CA ILE A 65 4.71 -3.59 3.82
C ILE A 65 3.23 -3.26 3.70
N GLY A 66 2.88 -2.53 2.66
CA GLY A 66 1.51 -2.14 2.41
C GLY A 66 1.23 -1.85 0.93
N CYS A 67 0.01 -1.44 0.67
CA CYS A 67 -0.46 -0.97 -0.63
C CYS A 67 -1.62 -0.01 -0.44
N GLU A 68 -1.67 1.06 -1.23
CA GLU A 68 -2.84 1.90 -1.35
C GLU A 68 -3.78 1.29 -2.39
N VAL A 69 -4.82 0.61 -1.93
CA VAL A 69 -5.79 -0.08 -2.79
C VAL A 69 -6.98 0.81 -3.13
N TYR A 70 -7.61 0.55 -4.27
CA TYR A 70 -8.81 1.26 -4.72
C TYR A 70 -10.04 0.41 -4.40
N LEU A 71 -10.85 0.85 -3.43
CA LEU A 71 -12.11 0.19 -3.07
C LEU A 71 -13.25 0.79 -3.89
N THR A 72 -13.97 -0.04 -4.66
CA THR A 72 -15.19 0.38 -5.34
C THR A 72 -16.41 0.24 -4.40
N ASN A 73 -17.39 1.12 -4.60
CA ASN A 73 -18.64 1.09 -3.82
C ASN A 73 -19.58 -0.07 -4.21
N GLY A 74 -19.45 -0.56 -5.44
CA GLY A 74 -20.22 -1.70 -5.97
C GLY A 74 -19.36 -2.94 -6.14
N SER A 75 -19.77 -3.79 -7.06
CA SER A 75 -18.99 -4.97 -7.44
C SER A 75 -17.78 -4.59 -8.29
N ARG A 76 -16.64 -5.23 -8.03
CA ARG A 76 -15.43 -5.06 -8.84
C ARG A 76 -15.61 -5.46 -10.32
N PHE A 77 -16.63 -6.25 -10.61
CA PHE A 77 -16.96 -6.67 -11.97
C PHE A 77 -17.73 -5.62 -12.77
N GLU A 78 -18.34 -4.64 -12.10
CA GLU A 78 -19.06 -3.56 -12.79
C GLU A 78 -18.08 -2.57 -13.42
N LYS A 79 -18.25 -2.31 -14.71
CA LYS A 79 -17.38 -1.42 -15.50
C LYS A 79 -18.09 -0.12 -15.95
N THR A 80 -19.15 0.26 -15.24
CA THR A 80 -20.03 1.37 -15.65
C THR A 80 -19.86 2.64 -14.82
N ASN A 81 -19.34 2.54 -13.59
CA ASN A 81 -19.25 3.67 -12.69
C ASN A 81 -17.77 4.00 -12.41
N ARG A 82 -17.36 5.24 -12.72
CA ARG A 82 -16.04 5.78 -12.38
C ARG A 82 -16.02 6.47 -11.02
N ASP A 83 -17.20 6.89 -10.55
CA ASP A 83 -17.36 7.64 -9.32
C ASP A 83 -17.55 6.68 -8.14
N GLY A 84 -16.97 7.01 -7.00
CA GLY A 84 -17.09 6.22 -5.77
C GLY A 84 -16.01 5.16 -5.59
N MET A 85 -14.79 5.45 -6.01
CA MET A 85 -13.60 4.73 -5.55
C MET A 85 -13.02 5.43 -4.32
N TYR A 86 -12.72 4.64 -3.30
CA TYR A 86 -12.04 5.09 -2.08
C TYR A 86 -10.62 4.55 -2.06
N HIS A 87 -9.70 5.36 -1.58
CA HIS A 87 -8.33 4.96 -1.34
C HIS A 87 -8.22 4.39 0.06
N LEU A 88 -7.80 3.16 0.18
CA LEU A 88 -7.53 2.51 1.46
C LEU A 88 -6.07 2.09 1.52
N ILE A 89 -5.42 2.42 2.62
CA ILE A 89 -4.07 1.94 2.90
C ILE A 89 -4.18 0.69 3.73
N LEU A 90 -3.73 -0.42 3.17
CA LEU A 90 -3.63 -1.70 3.84
C LEU A 90 -2.17 -2.00 4.16
N LEU A 91 -1.88 -2.31 5.42
CA LEU A 91 -0.55 -2.67 5.90
C LEU A 91 -0.56 -4.14 6.35
N ALA A 92 0.43 -4.90 5.95
CA ALA A 92 0.60 -6.27 6.41
C ALA A 92 1.18 -6.28 7.82
N GLU A 93 0.49 -6.91 8.76
CA GLU A 93 0.92 -7.07 10.16
C GLU A 93 1.86 -8.28 10.32
N ASN A 94 1.65 -9.30 9.49
CA ASN A 94 2.38 -10.58 9.55
C ASN A 94 2.39 -11.25 8.15
N ASP A 95 2.99 -12.43 8.06
CA ASP A 95 3.11 -13.19 6.79
C ASP A 95 1.75 -13.54 6.19
N GLU A 96 0.75 -13.86 7.00
CA GLU A 96 -0.61 -14.13 6.51
C GLU A 96 -1.20 -12.88 5.86
N GLY A 97 -1.04 -11.72 6.51
CA GLY A 97 -1.47 -10.42 5.95
C GLY A 97 -0.73 -10.07 4.66
N TYR A 98 0.57 -10.34 4.59
CA TYR A 98 1.34 -10.13 3.37
C TYR A 98 0.81 -10.97 2.19
N HIS A 99 0.55 -12.26 2.41
CA HIS A 99 -0.03 -13.14 1.38
C HIS A 99 -1.46 -12.70 0.98
N ASN A 100 -2.27 -12.31 1.95
CA ASN A 100 -3.61 -11.81 1.71
C ASN A 100 -3.59 -10.49 0.92
N LEU A 101 -2.68 -9.58 1.25
CA LEU A 101 -2.51 -8.32 0.52
C LEU A 101 -2.09 -8.55 -0.94
N MET A 102 -1.14 -9.47 -1.18
CA MET A 102 -0.77 -9.86 -2.55
C MET A 102 -1.97 -10.42 -3.31
N LYS A 103 -2.81 -11.23 -2.65
CA LYS A 103 -4.02 -11.79 -3.25
C LYS A 103 -5.04 -10.71 -3.60
N LEU A 104 -5.29 -9.76 -2.70
CA LEU A 104 -6.18 -8.62 -2.92
C LEU A 104 -5.73 -7.77 -4.11
N VAL A 105 -4.46 -7.38 -4.14
CA VAL A 105 -3.89 -6.58 -5.23
C VAL A 105 -3.99 -7.33 -6.56
N SER A 106 -3.66 -8.63 -6.58
CA SER A 106 -3.77 -9.46 -7.79
C SER A 106 -5.20 -9.55 -8.31
N LEU A 107 -6.19 -9.78 -7.43
CA LEU A 107 -7.61 -9.81 -7.81
C LEU A 107 -8.10 -8.45 -8.31
N GLY A 108 -7.61 -7.36 -7.73
CA GLY A 108 -7.88 -6.01 -8.22
C GLY A 108 -7.47 -5.83 -9.69
N HIS A 109 -6.31 -6.36 -10.07
CA HIS A 109 -5.83 -6.31 -11.45
C HIS A 109 -6.55 -7.30 -12.37
N LEU A 110 -6.77 -8.54 -11.92
CA LEU A 110 -7.34 -9.61 -12.77
C LEU A 110 -8.83 -9.45 -13.00
N GLU A 111 -9.57 -9.05 -11.99
CA GLU A 111 -11.04 -9.03 -11.99
C GLU A 111 -11.61 -7.62 -11.95
N GLY A 112 -10.99 -6.74 -11.17
CA GLY A 112 -11.52 -5.42 -10.84
C GLY A 112 -11.01 -4.28 -11.72
N PHE A 113 -10.12 -4.53 -12.69
CA PHE A 113 -9.51 -3.46 -13.46
C PHE A 113 -10.52 -2.71 -14.33
N TYR A 114 -10.70 -1.43 -14.01
CA TYR A 114 -11.45 -0.46 -14.79
C TYR A 114 -10.87 0.93 -14.52
N TYR A 115 -9.99 1.41 -15.41
CA TYR A 115 -9.09 2.56 -15.23
C TYR A 115 -8.08 2.41 -14.08
N LYS A 116 -8.45 1.73 -13.00
CA LYS A 116 -7.64 1.40 -11.83
C LYS A 116 -7.88 -0.05 -11.41
N PRO A 117 -6.93 -0.71 -10.73
CA PRO A 117 -7.14 -2.04 -10.17
C PRO A 117 -8.00 -1.92 -8.91
N ARG A 118 -9.29 -2.25 -9.03
CA ARG A 118 -10.27 -2.06 -7.96
C ARG A 118 -10.54 -3.36 -7.21
N ILE A 119 -10.63 -3.25 -5.90
CA ILE A 119 -11.18 -4.29 -5.03
C ILE A 119 -12.60 -3.90 -4.59
N ASP A 120 -13.38 -4.84 -4.11
CA ASP A 120 -14.67 -4.61 -3.48
C ASP A 120 -14.70 -5.12 -2.04
N LYS A 121 -15.81 -4.84 -1.35
CA LYS A 121 -15.97 -5.26 0.06
C LYS A 121 -15.96 -6.77 0.23
N ASP A 122 -16.34 -7.53 -0.79
CA ASP A 122 -16.42 -8.99 -0.70
C ASP A 122 -15.04 -9.63 -0.61
N ILE A 123 -14.13 -9.29 -1.54
CA ILE A 123 -12.75 -9.80 -1.45
C ILE A 123 -11.96 -9.16 -0.31
N LEU A 124 -12.26 -7.91 0.04
CA LEU A 124 -11.64 -7.28 1.21
C LEU A 124 -11.97 -8.06 2.49
N ARG A 125 -13.23 -8.42 2.74
CA ARG A 125 -13.61 -9.25 3.89
C ARG A 125 -12.95 -10.63 3.88
N GLN A 126 -12.81 -11.22 2.70
CA GLN A 126 -12.23 -12.56 2.55
C GLN A 126 -10.72 -12.59 2.83
N TYR A 127 -9.99 -11.51 2.48
CA TYR A 127 -8.53 -11.46 2.54
C TYR A 127 -7.98 -10.36 3.46
N SER A 128 -8.76 -9.87 4.42
CA SER A 128 -8.31 -8.82 5.36
C SER A 128 -7.53 -9.34 6.57
N LYS A 129 -7.54 -10.65 6.84
CA LYS A 129 -6.87 -11.21 8.01
C LYS A 129 -5.36 -10.94 7.96
N GLY A 130 -4.81 -10.47 9.09
CA GLY A 130 -3.41 -10.07 9.20
C GLY A 130 -3.06 -8.76 8.49
N CYS A 131 -4.07 -8.00 8.03
CA CYS A 131 -3.91 -6.65 7.50
C CYS A 131 -4.48 -5.63 8.47
N LEU A 132 -3.76 -4.51 8.61
CA LEU A 132 -4.25 -3.31 9.29
C LEU A 132 -4.77 -2.32 8.23
N LEU A 133 -5.94 -1.75 8.49
CA LEU A 133 -6.48 -0.65 7.70
C LEU A 133 -5.97 0.67 8.29
N TYR A 134 -5.30 1.46 7.48
CA TYR A 134 -4.90 2.82 7.79
C TYR A 134 -5.44 3.75 6.72
N THR A 135 -6.24 4.75 7.13
CA THR A 135 -6.78 5.76 6.21
C THR A 135 -6.29 7.12 6.67
N SER A 136 -5.55 7.83 5.80
CA SER A 136 -5.06 9.18 6.09
C SER A 136 -6.12 10.25 5.83
N ASP A 137 -7.09 9.99 4.93
CA ASP A 137 -8.01 11.00 4.39
C ASP A 137 -9.49 10.65 4.66
N ALA A 138 -9.77 9.94 5.75
CA ALA A 138 -11.15 9.57 6.13
C ALA A 138 -12.10 10.76 6.33
N ALA A 139 -11.56 11.99 6.42
CA ALA A 139 -12.35 13.20 6.58
C ALA A 139 -12.76 13.83 5.24
N ASP A 140 -12.06 13.54 4.14
CA ASP A 140 -12.31 14.13 2.82
C ASP A 140 -13.23 13.26 1.94
N ASP A 141 -13.46 11.99 2.32
CA ASP A 141 -14.25 11.01 1.58
C ASP A 141 -15.63 10.72 2.21
N LEU A 142 -16.08 11.56 3.17
CA LEU A 142 -17.40 11.44 3.83
C LEU A 142 -18.39 12.50 3.34
#